data_a50ec03f3e7ac45d1d3d992bc3974f5c
#
_entry.id   a50ec03f3e7ac45d1d3d992bc3974f5c
#
_cell.length_a   1.000
_cell.length_b   1.000
_cell.length_c   1.000
_cell.angle_alpha   90.00
_cell.angle_beta   90.00
_cell.angle_gamma   90.00
#
_symmetry.space_group_name_H-M   'P 1'
#
loop_
_entity.id
_entity.type
_entity.pdbx_description
1 polymer ?
#
loop_
_entity_poly.entity_id
_entity_poly.type
_entity_poly.pdbx_seq_one_letter_code
_entity_poly.pdbx_strand_id
1 'polypeptide(L)'
;FQRVVDSQRYETCGAEALLRWFDDELGYVPPDQVVALAEELGFSDQLARVTVNSAFQLIERYGKDLPAGFKLAINFSAEQFSSSAVIDHIIARFALFPKASPRIEVEITESTLLIDSRIAQKHIERLANAGVDVGIDDFGTGYASLSYLQRYAIKFMKIDRSFTQMVEHADDHLPIIEVMIDLAQKLGLRITVEGIETAEQVAYFQRRGEMYLQGYYFGTPEAGEALLKTANRSIDGQALLNP
;
A
#
# COMPACT_ATOMS: atom_id res chain seq x y z
N PHE A 1 4.11 10.78 1.36
CA PHE A 1 3.39 9.72 2.08
C PHE A 1 1.91 10.02 2.12
N GLN A 2 1.09 9.03 1.86
CA GLN A 2 -0.36 9.14 2.00
C GLN A 2 -0.84 8.23 3.12
N ARG A 3 -1.63 8.79 4.05
CA ARG A 3 -2.10 8.04 5.21
C ARG A 3 -3.11 6.96 4.85
N VAL A 4 -3.08 5.89 5.64
CA VAL A 4 -4.05 4.79 5.64
C VAL A 4 -4.76 4.79 6.99
N VAL A 5 -6.07 4.69 6.99
CA VAL A 5 -6.94 4.86 8.16
C VAL A 5 -7.74 3.58 8.44
N ASP A 6 -7.85 3.19 9.68
CA ASP A 6 -8.73 2.10 10.12
C ASP A 6 -10.20 2.52 9.99
N SER A 7 -11.02 1.74 9.28
CA SER A 7 -12.41 2.06 8.96
C SER A 7 -13.32 2.10 10.19
N GLN A 8 -12.96 1.45 11.29
CA GLN A 8 -13.80 1.38 12.49
C GLN A 8 -13.39 2.41 13.55
N ARG A 9 -12.08 2.67 13.65
CA ARG A 9 -11.53 3.54 14.70
C ARG A 9 -11.26 4.96 14.22
N TYR A 10 -11.21 5.18 12.90
CA TYR A 10 -10.80 6.43 12.28
C TYR A 10 -9.42 6.92 12.75
N GLU A 11 -8.55 5.97 13.04
CA GLU A 11 -7.16 6.24 13.43
C GLU A 11 -6.22 5.94 12.26
N THR A 12 -5.18 6.75 12.12
CA THR A 12 -4.12 6.46 11.16
C THR A 12 -3.36 5.21 11.60
N CYS A 13 -3.39 4.17 10.78
CA CYS A 13 -2.74 2.88 11.07
C CYS A 13 -1.55 2.59 10.16
N GLY A 14 -1.33 3.42 9.15
CA GLY A 14 -0.24 3.28 8.21
C GLY A 14 -0.12 4.45 7.25
N ALA A 15 0.81 4.32 6.33
CA ALA A 15 0.94 5.19 5.18
C ALA A 15 1.58 4.45 4.00
N GLU A 16 1.33 4.93 2.81
CA GLU A 16 1.99 4.51 1.60
C GLU A 16 3.06 5.52 1.19
N ALA A 17 4.26 5.03 0.87
CA ALA A 17 5.35 5.83 0.37
C ALA A 17 5.22 6.01 -1.15
N LEU A 18 4.89 7.21 -1.56
CA LEU A 18 4.62 7.56 -2.95
C LEU A 18 5.79 8.33 -3.55
N LEU A 19 6.34 7.83 -4.66
CA LEU A 19 7.39 8.51 -5.41
C LEU A 19 6.90 9.88 -5.89
N ARG A 20 7.72 10.91 -5.64
CA ARG A 20 7.52 12.27 -6.15
C ARG A 20 8.83 12.81 -6.66
N TRP A 21 8.87 13.12 -7.93
CA TRP A 21 10.04 13.75 -8.54
C TRP A 21 9.68 15.08 -9.16
N PHE A 22 10.46 16.08 -8.79
CA PHE A 22 10.41 17.41 -9.37
C PHE A 22 11.75 17.70 -9.99
N ASP A 23 11.75 18.00 -11.27
CA ASP A 23 12.91 18.41 -12.03
C ASP A 23 12.87 19.91 -12.28
N ASP A 24 14.01 20.57 -12.28
CA ASP A 24 14.08 22.03 -12.42
C ASP A 24 13.61 22.51 -13.80
N GLU A 25 13.74 21.68 -14.85
CA GLU A 25 13.35 22.02 -16.22
C GLU A 25 11.97 21.42 -16.59
N LEU A 26 11.71 20.17 -16.19
CA LEU A 26 10.50 19.42 -16.57
C LEU A 26 9.33 19.63 -15.58
N GLY A 27 9.60 20.19 -14.40
CA GLY A 27 8.63 20.29 -13.33
C GLY A 27 8.30 18.92 -12.67
N TYR A 28 7.03 18.69 -12.37
CA TYR A 28 6.60 17.41 -11.78
C TYR A 28 6.63 16.29 -12.83
N VAL A 29 7.38 15.23 -12.54
CA VAL A 29 7.43 14.01 -13.35
C VAL A 29 6.58 12.93 -12.69
N PRO A 30 5.54 12.41 -13.36
CA PRO A 30 4.68 11.35 -12.82
C PRO A 30 5.46 10.07 -12.45
N PRO A 31 5.11 9.38 -11.36
CA PRO A 31 5.80 8.16 -10.93
C PRO A 31 5.94 7.10 -12.01
N ASP A 32 4.89 6.86 -12.79
CA ASP A 32 4.91 5.86 -13.86
C ASP A 32 5.96 6.17 -14.94
N GLN A 33 6.13 7.45 -15.27
CA GLN A 33 7.18 7.87 -16.22
C GLN A 33 8.57 7.70 -15.62
N VAL A 34 8.75 7.98 -14.33
CA VAL A 34 10.04 7.79 -13.64
C VAL A 34 10.41 6.31 -13.62
N VAL A 35 9.47 5.45 -13.29
CA VAL A 35 9.67 3.99 -13.24
C VAL A 35 9.99 3.45 -14.64
N ALA A 36 9.17 3.80 -15.65
CA ALA A 36 9.38 3.36 -17.02
C ALA A 36 10.75 3.80 -17.58
N LEU A 37 11.16 5.04 -17.31
CA LEU A 37 12.46 5.55 -17.71
C LEU A 37 13.62 4.83 -17.00
N ALA A 38 13.46 4.54 -15.71
CA ALA A 38 14.45 3.79 -14.95
C ALA A 38 14.62 2.35 -15.47
N GLU A 39 13.52 1.69 -15.86
CA GLU A 39 13.53 0.37 -16.49
C GLU A 39 14.24 0.42 -17.86
N GLU A 40 13.86 1.35 -18.73
CA GLU A 40 14.47 1.52 -20.06
C GLU A 40 15.98 1.77 -19.99
N LEU A 41 16.43 2.54 -19.01
CA LEU A 41 17.84 2.90 -18.83
C LEU A 41 18.64 1.93 -17.94
N GLY A 42 18.01 0.88 -17.38
CA GLY A 42 18.64 -0.09 -16.50
C GLY A 42 18.96 0.44 -15.10
N PHE A 43 18.19 1.40 -14.60
CA PHE A 43 18.33 2.00 -13.26
C PHE A 43 17.25 1.53 -12.27
N SER A 44 16.48 0.49 -12.59
CA SER A 44 15.40 -0.06 -11.74
C SER A 44 15.87 -0.37 -10.32
N ASP A 45 16.99 -1.05 -10.16
CA ASP A 45 17.55 -1.41 -8.85
C ASP A 45 17.95 -0.17 -8.04
N GLN A 46 18.52 0.85 -8.70
CA GLN A 46 18.93 2.09 -8.06
C GLN A 46 17.71 2.88 -7.58
N LEU A 47 16.68 2.99 -8.41
CA LEU A 47 15.42 3.63 -8.03
C LEU A 47 14.77 2.92 -6.85
N ALA A 48 14.66 1.59 -6.89
CA ALA A 48 14.13 0.79 -5.80
C ALA A 48 14.89 1.03 -4.49
N ARG A 49 16.23 1.06 -4.52
CA ARG A 49 17.06 1.35 -3.34
C ARG A 49 16.84 2.75 -2.78
N VAL A 50 16.66 3.76 -3.63
CA VAL A 50 16.35 5.13 -3.21
C VAL A 50 15.00 5.15 -2.49
N THR A 51 13.97 4.51 -3.06
CA THR A 51 12.62 4.44 -2.47
C THR A 51 12.66 3.72 -1.11
N VAL A 52 13.31 2.55 -1.03
CA VAL A 52 13.48 1.81 0.22
C VAL A 52 14.19 2.66 1.26
N ASN A 53 15.33 3.26 0.92
CA ASN A 53 16.10 4.06 1.87
C ASN A 53 15.29 5.27 2.38
N SER A 54 14.52 5.94 1.52
CA SER A 54 13.67 7.06 1.91
C SER A 54 12.55 6.65 2.87
N ALA A 55 11.93 5.49 2.63
CA ALA A 55 10.94 4.94 3.55
C ALA A 55 11.55 4.58 4.92
N PHE A 56 12.72 3.93 4.92
CA PHE A 56 13.42 3.62 6.17
C PHE A 56 13.93 4.86 6.91
N GLN A 57 14.32 5.94 6.22
CA GLN A 57 14.66 7.22 6.85
C GLN A 57 13.48 7.82 7.61
N LEU A 58 12.25 7.68 7.13
CA LEU A 58 11.06 8.09 7.87
C LEU A 58 10.97 7.33 9.21
N ILE A 59 11.16 6.00 9.16
CA ILE A 59 11.11 5.14 10.36
C ILE A 59 12.27 5.47 11.32
N GLU A 60 13.48 5.67 10.80
CA GLU A 60 14.66 6.04 11.59
C GLU A 60 14.44 7.36 12.34
N ARG A 61 13.88 8.34 11.64
CA ARG A 61 13.70 9.69 12.17
C ARG A 61 12.51 9.80 13.12
N TYR A 62 11.44 9.06 12.82
CA TYR A 62 10.14 9.31 13.45
C TYR A 62 9.43 8.07 14.00
N GLY A 63 10.04 6.88 13.90
CA GLY A 63 9.36 5.63 14.25
C GLY A 63 8.84 5.55 15.68
N LYS A 64 9.43 6.32 16.62
CA LYS A 64 8.99 6.39 18.02
C LYS A 64 7.72 7.24 18.21
N ASP A 65 7.47 8.14 17.25
CA ASP A 65 6.35 9.07 17.28
C ASP A 65 5.16 8.55 16.45
N LEU A 66 5.36 7.47 15.71
CA LEU A 66 4.30 6.81 14.93
C LEU A 66 3.42 5.93 15.84
N PRO A 67 2.12 5.76 15.51
CA PRO A 67 1.23 4.86 16.23
C PRO A 67 1.78 3.44 16.35
N ALA A 68 1.47 2.76 17.45
CA ALA A 68 1.85 1.35 17.62
C ALA A 68 1.25 0.47 16.51
N GLY A 69 2.09 -0.37 15.90
CA GLY A 69 1.66 -1.22 14.80
C GLY A 69 1.50 -0.50 13.45
N PHE A 70 1.98 0.74 13.35
CA PHE A 70 1.99 1.50 12.09
C PHE A 70 2.66 0.73 10.97
N LYS A 71 2.07 0.77 9.78
CA LYS A 71 2.54 0.09 8.58
C LYS A 71 2.99 1.11 7.55
N LEU A 72 4.13 0.86 6.94
CA LEU A 72 4.65 1.69 5.86
C LEU A 72 4.77 0.85 4.60
N ALA A 73 3.93 1.13 3.62
CA ALA A 73 3.89 0.43 2.36
C ALA A 73 4.82 1.08 1.33
N ILE A 74 5.45 0.23 0.51
CA ILE A 74 6.36 0.62 -0.57
C ILE A 74 5.99 -0.15 -1.83
N ASN A 75 5.78 0.57 -2.92
CA ASN A 75 5.47 0.02 -4.24
C ASN A 75 6.71 -0.46 -4.98
N PHE A 76 6.57 -1.60 -5.66
CA PHE A 76 7.60 -2.14 -6.55
C PHE A 76 7.00 -2.54 -7.91
N SER A 77 7.68 -2.14 -8.98
CA SER A 77 7.39 -2.66 -10.30
C SER A 77 7.79 -4.13 -10.42
N ALA A 78 7.30 -4.80 -11.44
CA ALA A 78 7.61 -6.21 -11.69
C ALA A 78 9.12 -6.44 -11.90
N GLU A 79 9.81 -5.54 -12.57
CA GLU A 79 11.26 -5.60 -12.77
C GLU A 79 12.01 -5.45 -11.44
N GLN A 80 11.66 -4.44 -10.65
CA GLN A 80 12.25 -4.21 -9.33
C GLN A 80 12.03 -5.41 -8.39
N PHE A 81 10.82 -5.96 -8.37
CA PHE A 81 10.49 -7.11 -7.53
C PHE A 81 11.20 -8.41 -7.99
N SER A 82 11.55 -8.53 -9.26
CA SER A 82 12.32 -9.66 -9.81
C SER A 82 13.79 -9.64 -9.41
N SER A 83 14.33 -8.50 -8.98
CA SER A 83 15.72 -8.33 -8.58
C SER A 83 15.99 -8.89 -7.20
N SER A 84 16.79 -9.98 -7.13
CA SER A 84 17.26 -10.52 -5.83
C SER A 84 18.06 -9.51 -5.03
N ALA A 85 18.77 -8.59 -5.68
CA ALA A 85 19.55 -7.55 -5.02
C ALA A 85 18.67 -6.51 -4.33
N VAL A 86 17.50 -6.19 -4.89
CA VAL A 86 16.49 -5.33 -4.25
C VAL A 86 15.90 -6.03 -3.03
N ILE A 87 15.51 -7.30 -3.16
CA ILE A 87 14.98 -8.09 -2.04
C ILE A 87 16.00 -8.23 -0.90
N ASP A 88 17.27 -8.49 -1.22
CA ASP A 88 18.35 -8.54 -0.21
C ASP A 88 18.51 -7.20 0.51
N HIS A 89 18.39 -6.09 -0.22
CA HIS A 89 18.47 -4.75 0.35
C HIS A 89 17.31 -4.47 1.32
N ILE A 90 16.07 -4.81 0.96
CA ILE A 90 14.91 -4.65 1.84
C ILE A 90 15.10 -5.45 3.13
N ILE A 91 15.46 -6.73 3.02
CA ILE A 91 15.67 -7.62 4.16
C ILE A 91 16.79 -7.09 5.06
N ALA A 92 17.91 -6.68 4.48
CA ALA A 92 19.05 -6.14 5.23
C ALA A 92 18.69 -4.85 5.97
N ARG A 93 17.95 -3.95 5.32
CA ARG A 93 17.47 -2.72 5.96
C ARG A 93 16.49 -3.03 7.11
N PHE A 94 15.51 -3.90 6.87
CA PHE A 94 14.52 -4.28 7.88
C PHE A 94 15.17 -4.95 9.11
N ALA A 95 16.20 -5.76 8.92
CA ALA A 95 16.90 -6.43 10.01
C ALA A 95 17.59 -5.46 11.00
N LEU A 96 17.82 -4.19 10.62
CA LEU A 96 18.41 -3.18 11.47
C LEU A 96 17.42 -2.56 12.46
N PHE A 97 16.11 -2.85 12.30
CA PHE A 97 15.06 -2.25 13.14
C PHE A 97 14.58 -3.20 14.23
N PRO A 98 14.25 -2.70 15.43
CA PRO A 98 13.63 -3.49 16.47
C PRO A 98 12.30 -4.09 16.01
N LYS A 99 11.94 -5.28 16.51
CA LYS A 99 10.67 -5.96 16.18
C LYS A 99 9.40 -5.16 16.51
N ALA A 100 9.51 -4.16 17.37
CA ALA A 100 8.42 -3.23 17.73
C ALA A 100 8.34 -1.99 16.84
N SER A 101 9.26 -1.84 15.87
CA SER A 101 9.25 -0.71 14.92
C SER A 101 8.05 -0.81 13.97
N PRO A 102 7.68 0.30 13.29
CA PRO A 102 6.71 0.25 12.21
C PRO A 102 7.01 -0.90 11.25
N ARG A 103 5.97 -1.59 10.81
CA ARG A 103 6.10 -2.70 9.86
C ARG A 103 6.28 -2.15 8.46
N ILE A 104 7.18 -2.76 7.70
CA ILE A 104 7.29 -2.50 6.27
C ILE A 104 6.37 -3.46 5.53
N GLU A 105 5.64 -2.93 4.58
CA GLU A 105 4.81 -3.66 3.63
C GLU A 105 5.34 -3.42 2.22
N VAL A 106 5.35 -4.46 1.41
CA VAL A 106 5.74 -4.41 -0.01
C VAL A 106 4.50 -4.58 -0.84
N GLU A 107 4.23 -3.65 -1.74
CA GLU A 107 3.11 -3.68 -2.67
C GLU A 107 3.60 -4.04 -4.07
N ILE A 108 2.92 -5.00 -4.70
CA ILE A 108 3.17 -5.44 -6.07
C ILE A 108 1.85 -5.57 -6.80
N THR A 109 1.82 -5.26 -8.07
CA THR A 109 0.61 -5.42 -8.88
C THR A 109 0.34 -6.90 -9.22
N GLU A 110 -0.88 -7.22 -9.61
CA GLU A 110 -1.25 -8.56 -10.09
C GLU A 110 -0.32 -9.07 -11.21
N SER A 111 0.07 -8.17 -12.14
CA SER A 111 0.93 -8.52 -13.27
C SER A 111 2.31 -9.01 -12.83
N THR A 112 2.84 -8.55 -11.72
CA THR A 112 4.12 -9.01 -11.16
C THR A 112 4.12 -10.50 -10.88
N LEU A 113 3.00 -11.07 -10.44
CA LEU A 113 2.86 -12.50 -10.17
C LEU A 113 2.85 -13.37 -11.45
N LEU A 114 2.54 -12.76 -12.60
CA LEU A 114 2.42 -13.45 -13.87
C LEU A 114 3.76 -13.53 -14.63
N ILE A 115 4.64 -12.55 -14.51
CA ILE A 115 5.87 -12.43 -15.32
C ILE A 115 6.84 -13.58 -15.03
N ASP A 116 7.17 -13.86 -13.77
CA ASP A 116 7.92 -15.06 -13.37
C ASP A 116 7.40 -15.57 -12.01
N SER A 117 6.43 -16.45 -12.09
CA SER A 117 5.74 -16.96 -10.90
C SER A 117 6.66 -17.69 -9.91
N ARG A 118 7.81 -18.25 -10.35
CA ARG A 118 8.77 -18.92 -9.46
C ARG A 118 9.65 -17.93 -8.72
N ILE A 119 10.11 -16.89 -9.41
CA ILE A 119 10.91 -15.82 -8.81
C ILE A 119 10.01 -15.06 -7.82
N ALA A 120 8.81 -14.67 -8.22
CA ALA A 120 7.87 -13.99 -7.36
C ALA A 120 7.57 -14.80 -6.09
N GLN A 121 7.26 -16.08 -6.21
CA GLN A 121 7.04 -16.96 -5.05
C GLN A 121 8.23 -16.98 -4.10
N LYS A 122 9.44 -17.20 -4.64
CA LYS A 122 10.67 -17.23 -3.84
C LYS A 122 10.90 -15.91 -3.10
N HIS A 123 10.68 -14.77 -3.76
CA HIS A 123 10.88 -13.46 -3.16
C HIS A 123 9.82 -13.15 -2.09
N ILE A 124 8.55 -13.48 -2.32
CA ILE A 124 7.48 -13.38 -1.33
C ILE A 124 7.81 -14.20 -0.08
N GLU A 125 8.22 -15.47 -0.25
CA GLU A 125 8.62 -16.35 0.87
C GLU A 125 9.82 -15.78 1.66
N ARG A 126 10.82 -15.21 0.97
CA ARG A 126 11.99 -14.59 1.61
C ARG A 126 11.61 -13.36 2.44
N LEU A 127 10.77 -12.49 1.89
CA LEU A 127 10.25 -11.30 2.58
C LEU A 127 9.39 -11.70 3.79
N ALA A 128 8.48 -12.65 3.62
CA ALA A 128 7.63 -13.16 4.72
C ALA A 128 8.47 -13.77 5.86
N ASN A 129 9.52 -14.56 5.54
CA ASN A 129 10.43 -15.13 6.53
C ASN A 129 11.25 -14.05 7.27
N ALA A 130 11.50 -12.93 6.64
CA ALA A 130 12.15 -11.77 7.26
C ALA A 130 11.18 -10.91 8.09
N GLY A 131 9.86 -11.16 8.02
CA GLY A 131 8.82 -10.39 8.72
C GLY A 131 8.31 -9.18 7.94
N VAL A 132 8.57 -9.12 6.64
CA VAL A 132 8.04 -8.10 5.72
C VAL A 132 6.79 -8.66 5.04
N ASP A 133 5.67 -7.99 5.22
CA ASP A 133 4.41 -8.38 4.59
C ASP A 133 4.39 -7.97 3.11
N VAL A 134 3.85 -8.84 2.26
CA VAL A 134 3.66 -8.57 0.83
C VAL A 134 2.17 -8.53 0.52
N GLY A 135 1.74 -7.54 -0.22
CA GLY A 135 0.36 -7.36 -0.68
C GLY A 135 0.23 -7.17 -2.17
N ILE A 136 -0.99 -7.37 -2.65
CA ILE A 136 -1.36 -7.13 -4.04
C ILE A 136 -1.99 -5.75 -4.16
N ASP A 137 -1.43 -4.94 -5.04
CA ASP A 137 -1.96 -3.64 -5.43
C ASP A 137 -2.82 -3.74 -6.70
N ASP A 138 -3.71 -2.77 -6.91
CA ASP A 138 -4.63 -2.66 -8.04
C ASP A 138 -5.48 -3.92 -8.27
N PHE A 139 -5.89 -4.62 -7.20
CA PHE A 139 -6.60 -5.90 -7.33
C PHE A 139 -7.94 -5.73 -8.06
N GLY A 140 -8.13 -6.60 -9.06
CA GLY A 140 -9.33 -6.65 -9.90
C GLY A 140 -9.22 -5.93 -11.22
N THR A 141 -8.13 -5.18 -11.47
CA THR A 141 -7.88 -4.51 -12.76
C THR A 141 -7.16 -5.42 -13.78
N GLY A 142 -6.60 -6.53 -13.32
CA GLY A 142 -5.75 -7.44 -14.09
C GLY A 142 -6.36 -8.83 -14.31
N TYR A 143 -5.51 -9.77 -14.68
CA TYR A 143 -5.84 -11.18 -15.02
C TYR A 143 -5.34 -12.16 -13.94
N ALA A 144 -5.16 -11.74 -12.67
CA ALA A 144 -4.66 -12.66 -11.67
C ALA A 144 -5.61 -13.85 -11.48
N SER A 145 -5.06 -15.03 -11.56
CA SER A 145 -5.79 -16.22 -11.15
C SER A 145 -5.88 -16.25 -9.62
N LEU A 146 -7.08 -16.44 -9.09
CA LEU A 146 -7.33 -16.62 -7.64
C LEU A 146 -6.42 -17.68 -7.00
N SER A 147 -5.89 -18.60 -7.80
CA SER A 147 -4.95 -19.64 -7.36
C SER A 147 -3.63 -19.07 -6.82
N TYR A 148 -3.20 -17.88 -7.26
CA TYR A 148 -1.97 -17.26 -6.75
C TYR A 148 -2.16 -16.73 -5.34
N LEU A 149 -3.32 -16.15 -5.03
CA LEU A 149 -3.63 -15.67 -3.68
C LEU A 149 -3.61 -16.80 -2.62
N GLN A 150 -4.00 -18.01 -3.00
CA GLN A 150 -3.92 -19.18 -2.12
C GLN A 150 -2.51 -19.75 -2.01
N ARG A 151 -1.73 -19.66 -3.09
CA ARG A 151 -0.41 -20.29 -3.19
C ARG A 151 0.69 -19.48 -2.54
N TYR A 152 0.61 -18.15 -2.63
CA TYR A 152 1.66 -17.27 -2.13
C TYR A 152 1.35 -16.75 -0.73
N ALA A 153 2.40 -16.42 0.03
CA ALA A 153 2.28 -15.90 1.39
C ALA A 153 1.88 -14.40 1.39
N ILE A 154 0.88 -14.04 0.57
CA ILE A 154 0.29 -12.71 0.52
C ILE A 154 -0.44 -12.41 1.83
N LYS A 155 -0.37 -11.18 2.32
CA LYS A 155 -0.92 -10.76 3.61
C LYS A 155 -2.04 -9.74 3.49
N PHE A 156 -2.09 -9.00 2.40
CA PHE A 156 -3.13 -7.99 2.18
C PHE A 156 -3.38 -7.78 0.69
N MET A 157 -4.49 -7.17 0.38
CA MET A 157 -4.83 -6.72 -0.96
C MET A 157 -5.41 -5.31 -0.90
N LYS A 158 -5.16 -4.54 -1.96
CA LYS A 158 -5.73 -3.21 -2.14
C LYS A 158 -6.80 -3.27 -3.22
N ILE A 159 -7.98 -2.77 -2.91
CA ILE A 159 -9.07 -2.61 -3.89
C ILE A 159 -8.84 -1.29 -4.60
N ASP A 160 -8.63 -1.37 -5.91
CA ASP A 160 -8.33 -0.21 -6.74
C ASP A 160 -9.44 0.85 -6.72
N ARG A 161 -9.04 2.11 -6.85
CA ARG A 161 -9.94 3.27 -6.85
C ARG A 161 -11.06 3.18 -7.89
N SER A 162 -10.87 2.49 -9.01
CA SER A 162 -11.91 2.36 -10.04
C SER A 162 -13.16 1.66 -9.51
N PHE A 163 -13.02 0.74 -8.57
CA PHE A 163 -14.14 0.11 -7.88
C PHE A 163 -14.75 1.04 -6.83
N THR A 164 -13.93 1.76 -6.09
CA THR A 164 -14.40 2.74 -5.09
C THR A 164 -15.24 3.85 -5.73
N GLN A 165 -14.88 4.29 -6.93
CA GLN A 165 -15.62 5.29 -7.70
C GLN A 165 -16.99 4.82 -8.19
N MET A 166 -17.29 3.52 -8.15
CA MET A 166 -18.63 2.99 -8.45
C MET A 166 -19.62 3.18 -7.30
N VAL A 167 -19.13 3.51 -6.10
CA VAL A 167 -19.96 3.71 -4.91
C VAL A 167 -20.50 5.13 -4.92
N GLU A 168 -21.81 5.28 -5.07
CA GLU A 168 -22.53 6.55 -5.01
C GLU A 168 -23.25 6.73 -3.65
N HIS A 169 -23.76 5.63 -3.10
CA HIS A 169 -24.49 5.62 -1.84
C HIS A 169 -24.00 4.50 -0.90
N ALA A 170 -24.13 4.72 0.41
CA ALA A 170 -23.68 3.77 1.43
C ALA A 170 -24.41 2.41 1.41
N ASP A 171 -25.58 2.33 0.81
CA ASP A 171 -26.42 1.13 0.68
C ASP A 171 -26.42 0.52 -0.73
N ASP A 172 -25.55 1.00 -1.62
CA ASP A 172 -25.38 0.41 -2.95
C ASP A 172 -25.09 -1.09 -2.87
N HIS A 173 -25.62 -1.82 -3.85
CA HIS A 173 -25.31 -3.24 -4.04
C HIS A 173 -24.39 -3.41 -5.23
N LEU A 174 -23.10 -3.58 -4.97
CA LEU A 174 -22.04 -3.70 -5.97
C LEU A 174 -21.39 -5.09 -5.88
N PRO A 175 -21.95 -6.09 -6.60
CA PRO A 175 -21.55 -7.50 -6.44
C PRO A 175 -20.07 -7.75 -6.61
N ILE A 176 -19.39 -7.00 -7.46
CA ILE A 176 -17.95 -7.19 -7.70
C ILE A 176 -17.13 -6.83 -6.46
N ILE A 177 -17.45 -5.72 -5.79
CA ILE A 177 -16.76 -5.29 -4.56
C ILE A 177 -17.06 -6.28 -3.43
N GLU A 178 -18.31 -6.73 -3.32
CA GLU A 178 -18.73 -7.69 -2.30
C GLU A 178 -18.00 -9.02 -2.45
N VAL A 179 -17.83 -9.51 -3.68
CA VAL A 179 -17.05 -10.73 -3.97
C VAL A 179 -15.57 -10.54 -3.61
N MET A 180 -14.97 -9.37 -3.89
CA MET A 180 -13.59 -9.08 -3.51
C MET A 180 -13.40 -9.10 -2.00
N ILE A 181 -14.30 -8.46 -1.26
CA ILE A 181 -14.26 -8.43 0.21
C ILE A 181 -14.42 -9.85 0.78
N ASP A 182 -15.42 -10.62 0.30
CA ASP A 182 -15.65 -11.99 0.74
C ASP A 182 -14.46 -12.91 0.43
N LEU A 183 -13.85 -12.77 -0.74
CA LEU A 183 -12.64 -13.49 -1.10
C LEU A 183 -11.48 -13.20 -0.14
N ALA A 184 -11.20 -11.92 0.12
CA ALA A 184 -10.13 -11.53 1.02
C ALA A 184 -10.35 -12.07 2.43
N GLN A 185 -11.58 -11.96 2.95
CA GLN A 185 -11.95 -12.48 4.27
C GLN A 185 -11.76 -14.01 4.36
N LYS A 186 -12.20 -14.76 3.33
CA LYS A 186 -12.02 -16.22 3.27
C LYS A 186 -10.56 -16.65 3.19
N LEU A 187 -9.71 -15.82 2.60
CA LEU A 187 -8.26 -16.05 2.52
C LEU A 187 -7.49 -15.50 3.72
N GLY A 188 -8.16 -14.81 4.65
CA GLY A 188 -7.52 -14.18 5.81
C GLY A 188 -6.60 -13.02 5.42
N LEU A 189 -6.88 -12.35 4.30
CA LEU A 189 -6.14 -11.18 3.84
C LEU A 189 -6.70 -9.91 4.47
N ARG A 190 -5.83 -8.98 4.84
CA ARG A 190 -6.23 -7.61 5.15
C ARG A 190 -6.65 -6.89 3.87
N ILE A 191 -7.62 -6.00 3.97
CA ILE A 191 -8.11 -5.21 2.86
C ILE A 191 -7.75 -3.75 3.08
N THR A 192 -7.17 -3.11 2.07
CA THR A 192 -7.09 -1.65 1.96
C THR A 192 -7.93 -1.22 0.77
N VAL A 193 -8.75 -0.20 0.95
CA VAL A 193 -9.59 0.37 -0.13
C VAL A 193 -9.01 1.70 -0.52
N GLU A 194 -8.73 1.86 -1.80
CA GLU A 194 -8.15 3.07 -2.34
C GLU A 194 -9.18 4.04 -2.92
N GLY A 195 -8.76 5.30 -3.07
CA GLY A 195 -9.55 6.31 -3.76
C GLY A 195 -10.81 6.74 -3.00
N ILE A 196 -10.81 6.68 -1.68
CA ILE A 196 -11.91 7.20 -0.85
C ILE A 196 -11.94 8.73 -0.96
N GLU A 197 -13.04 9.27 -1.46
CA GLU A 197 -13.24 10.70 -1.69
C GLU A 197 -14.49 11.26 -0.99
N THR A 198 -15.46 10.40 -0.62
CA THR A 198 -16.74 10.82 -0.03
C THR A 198 -17.08 10.09 1.26
N ALA A 199 -17.98 10.70 2.06
CA ALA A 199 -18.52 10.08 3.27
C ALA A 199 -19.36 8.83 2.97
N GLU A 200 -20.06 8.80 1.85
CA GLU A 200 -20.85 7.66 1.38
C GLU A 200 -19.96 6.45 1.13
N GLN A 201 -18.80 6.66 0.50
CA GLN A 201 -17.82 5.61 0.27
C GLN A 201 -17.28 5.07 1.60
N VAL A 202 -16.92 5.93 2.54
CA VAL A 202 -16.54 5.50 3.89
C VAL A 202 -17.61 4.63 4.53
N ALA A 203 -18.87 5.11 4.55
CA ALA A 203 -19.99 4.40 5.15
C ALA A 203 -20.28 3.06 4.43
N TYR A 204 -20.14 3.02 3.11
CA TYR A 204 -20.28 1.81 2.31
C TYR A 204 -19.33 0.69 2.77
N PHE A 205 -18.03 1.01 2.84
CA PHE A 205 -17.02 0.03 3.22
C PHE A 205 -17.06 -0.31 4.70
N GLN A 206 -17.32 0.67 5.57
CA GLN A 206 -17.44 0.45 7.02
C GLN A 206 -18.53 -0.57 7.38
N ARG A 207 -19.66 -0.55 6.70
CA ARG A 207 -20.76 -1.51 6.90
C ARG A 207 -20.41 -2.94 6.49
N ARG A 208 -19.38 -3.12 5.65
CA ARG A 208 -18.97 -4.42 5.11
C ARG A 208 -17.85 -5.10 5.89
N GLY A 209 -17.37 -4.47 6.96
CA GLY A 209 -16.42 -5.06 7.88
C GLY A 209 -15.23 -4.17 8.22
N GLU A 210 -14.31 -4.74 8.97
CA GLU A 210 -13.06 -4.07 9.34
C GLU A 210 -12.10 -4.10 8.15
N MET A 211 -11.67 -2.92 7.71
CA MET A 211 -10.69 -2.76 6.63
C MET A 211 -9.96 -1.42 6.77
N TYR A 212 -8.97 -1.21 5.93
CA TYR A 212 -8.23 0.04 5.88
C TYR A 212 -8.70 0.88 4.70
N LEU A 213 -8.73 2.20 4.87
CA LEU A 213 -9.21 3.15 3.89
C LEU A 213 -8.11 4.15 3.56
N GLN A 214 -7.94 4.46 2.27
CA GLN A 214 -7.00 5.42 1.75
C GLN A 214 -7.65 6.27 0.68
N GLY A 215 -7.43 7.59 0.72
CA GLY A 215 -7.99 8.49 -0.28
C GLY A 215 -7.94 9.94 0.15
N TYR A 216 -8.34 10.83 -0.76
CA TYR A 216 -8.29 12.27 -0.55
C TYR A 216 -9.26 12.74 0.54
N TYR A 217 -10.25 11.94 0.86
CA TYR A 217 -11.14 12.17 1.99
C TYR A 217 -10.39 12.27 3.32
N PHE A 218 -9.35 11.47 3.49
CA PHE A 218 -8.51 11.46 4.68
C PHE A 218 -7.29 12.36 4.56
N GLY A 219 -6.85 12.68 3.35
CA GLY A 219 -5.72 13.55 3.06
C GLY A 219 -5.02 13.23 1.76
N THR A 220 -4.47 14.25 1.15
CA THR A 220 -3.59 14.12 -0.01
C THR A 220 -2.19 13.66 0.43
N PRO A 221 -1.38 13.12 -0.49
CA PRO A 221 0.02 12.79 -0.18
C PRO A 221 0.79 13.99 0.37
N GLU A 222 1.50 13.79 1.47
CA GLU A 222 2.21 14.82 2.22
C GLU A 222 3.65 14.39 2.56
N ALA A 223 4.50 15.35 2.95
CA ALA A 223 5.83 15.05 3.44
C ALA A 223 5.78 14.32 4.79
N GLY A 224 6.78 13.47 5.09
CA GLY A 224 6.79 12.66 6.30
C GLY A 224 6.63 13.45 7.61
N GLU A 225 7.13 14.68 7.67
CA GLU A 225 6.95 15.56 8.84
C GLU A 225 5.50 16.00 9.04
N ALA A 226 4.76 16.23 7.95
CA ALA A 226 3.35 16.59 8.00
C ALA A 226 2.50 15.37 8.40
N LEU A 227 2.82 14.19 7.86
CA LEU A 227 2.17 12.93 8.24
C LEU A 227 2.20 12.71 9.76
N LEU A 228 3.31 12.98 10.44
CA LEU A 228 3.41 12.80 11.89
C LEU A 228 2.48 13.71 12.69
N LYS A 229 2.32 14.96 12.26
CA LYS A 229 1.44 15.92 12.93
C LYS A 229 -0.02 15.48 12.88
N THR A 230 -0.35 14.67 11.90
CA THR A 230 -1.72 14.21 11.61
C THR A 230 -1.94 12.75 12.00
N ALA A 231 -0.91 11.90 11.99
CA ALA A 231 -1.01 10.47 12.30
C ALA A 231 -1.48 10.18 13.74
N ASN A 232 -1.12 11.04 14.70
CA ASN A 232 -1.50 10.90 16.10
C ASN A 232 -2.81 11.62 16.46
N ARG A 233 -3.50 12.21 15.49
CA ARG A 233 -4.82 12.82 15.70
C ARG A 233 -5.89 11.82 15.29
N SER A 234 -6.83 11.54 16.19
CA SER A 234 -8.07 10.88 15.81
C SER A 234 -8.80 11.76 14.80
N ILE A 235 -9.20 11.18 13.70
CA ILE A 235 -10.05 11.83 12.72
C ILE A 235 -11.45 11.85 13.35
N ASP A 236 -12.05 13.04 13.53
CA ASP A 236 -13.39 13.13 14.10
C ASP A 236 -14.40 12.46 13.15
N GLY A 237 -14.70 11.19 13.42
CA GLY A 237 -15.59 10.38 12.59
C GLY A 237 -17.02 10.94 12.49
N GLN A 238 -17.47 11.75 13.49
CA GLN A 238 -18.77 12.40 13.41
C GLN A 238 -18.73 13.65 12.52
N ALA A 239 -17.62 14.39 12.51
CA ALA A 239 -17.42 15.52 11.59
C ALA A 239 -17.26 15.06 10.13
N LEU A 240 -16.81 13.82 9.91
CA LEU A 240 -16.64 13.25 8.58
C LEU A 240 -17.96 12.77 7.94
N LEU A 241 -18.95 12.38 8.76
CA LEU A 241 -20.24 11.86 8.28
C LEU A 241 -21.31 12.96 8.16
N ASN A 242 -21.02 14.18 8.60
CA ASN A 242 -21.89 15.36 8.49
C ASN A 242 -21.08 16.52 7.87
N PRO A 243 -21.01 16.62 6.53
CA PRO A 243 -20.37 17.74 5.84
C PRO A 243 -21.12 19.07 6.03
#